data_12699954f72066b6356f08d4bd78930e
#
_entry.id   12699954f72066b6356f08d4bd78930e
#
_cell.length_a   1.000
_cell.length_b   1.000
_cell.length_c   1.000
_cell.angle_alpha   90.00
_cell.angle_beta   90.00
_cell.angle_gamma   90.00
#
_symmetry.space_group_name_H-M   'P 1'
#
loop_
_entity.id
_entity.type
_entity.pdbx_description
1 polymer ?
#
loop_
_entity_poly.entity_id
_entity_poly.type
_entity_poly.pdbx_seq_one_letter_code
_entity_poly.pdbx_strand_id
1 'polypeptide(L)'
;RPTAKGQPNLTLLSNSVTYFKNIVTRTKEGTGCQQLANYIENAADDGMEPLWRAMLSLAKPCADGEKASAWLSGLHPYDEERMRTKLNEIKGPYSCVSIDGLNPGLCQNCPHFGKITNPLALGRETKLDTSEKEIDLTPPPQATVSRFPPSPTTKRPTPPKGYAYGANGGVYMEKSETDTQGNSTVKQVPL
;
A
#
# COMPACT_ATOMS: atom_id res chain seq x y z
N ARG A 1 -41.26 31.15 -35.08
CA ARG A 1 -40.90 31.09 -33.64
C ARG A 1 -39.98 29.90 -33.45
N PRO A 2 -38.74 30.05 -32.96
CA PRO A 2 -37.84 28.90 -32.66
C PRO A 2 -38.28 28.24 -31.36
N THR A 3 -38.49 26.94 -31.41
CA THR A 3 -38.77 26.06 -30.27
C THR A 3 -37.51 25.95 -29.44
N ALA A 4 -37.63 26.25 -28.16
CA ALA A 4 -36.55 26.11 -27.16
C ALA A 4 -36.10 24.64 -27.07
N LYS A 5 -34.82 24.41 -27.45
CA LYS A 5 -34.16 23.13 -27.17
C LYS A 5 -34.06 22.97 -25.68
N GLY A 6 -34.68 21.93 -25.11
CA GLY A 6 -34.62 21.58 -23.73
C GLY A 6 -33.15 21.45 -23.28
N GLN A 7 -32.79 22.25 -22.28
CA GLN A 7 -31.51 22.08 -21.59
C GLN A 7 -31.50 20.70 -20.92
N PRO A 8 -30.41 19.94 -21.03
CA PRO A 8 -30.29 18.72 -20.25
C PRO A 8 -30.36 19.07 -18.76
N ASN A 9 -31.27 18.44 -18.08
CA ASN A 9 -31.53 18.62 -16.66
C ASN A 9 -30.29 18.20 -15.88
N LEU A 10 -29.44 19.17 -15.51
CA LEU A 10 -28.19 18.95 -14.74
C LEU A 10 -28.45 18.49 -13.30
N THR A 11 -29.71 18.35 -12.90
CA THR A 11 -30.10 18.03 -11.50
C THR A 11 -29.99 16.54 -11.18
N LEU A 12 -29.57 15.68 -12.09
CA LEU A 12 -29.39 14.23 -11.86
C LEU A 12 -27.94 13.78 -11.77
N LEU A 13 -27.01 14.67 -11.47
CA LEU A 13 -25.77 14.27 -10.83
C LEU A 13 -26.09 13.95 -9.39
N SER A 14 -26.86 12.87 -9.17
CA SER A 14 -27.02 12.29 -7.86
C SER A 14 -25.63 12.10 -7.27
N ASN A 15 -25.42 12.59 -6.06
CA ASN A 15 -24.24 12.31 -5.23
C ASN A 15 -24.21 10.80 -4.96
N SER A 16 -23.84 10.00 -5.97
CA SER A 16 -23.70 8.57 -5.81
C SER A 16 -22.47 8.34 -4.92
N VAL A 17 -22.74 7.92 -3.70
CA VAL A 17 -21.68 7.58 -2.75
C VAL A 17 -20.90 6.39 -3.33
N THR A 18 -19.58 6.46 -3.24
CA THR A 18 -18.70 5.38 -3.70
C THR A 18 -18.22 4.62 -2.48
N TYR A 19 -18.35 3.29 -2.51
CA TYR A 19 -17.87 2.40 -1.47
C TYR A 19 -16.77 1.49 -2.02
N PHE A 20 -15.67 1.38 -1.30
CA PHE A 20 -14.58 0.49 -1.68
C PHE A 20 -15.00 -0.98 -1.59
N LYS A 21 -15.83 -1.35 -0.62
CA LYS A 21 -16.40 -2.69 -0.49
C LYS A 21 -17.06 -3.17 -1.80
N ASN A 22 -17.76 -2.28 -2.52
CA ASN A 22 -18.40 -2.63 -3.78
C ASN A 22 -17.37 -2.95 -4.88
N ILE A 23 -16.24 -2.24 -4.90
CA ILE A 23 -15.12 -2.55 -5.82
C ILE A 23 -14.58 -3.93 -5.50
N VAL A 24 -14.36 -4.24 -4.21
CA VAL A 24 -13.87 -5.55 -3.75
C VAL A 24 -14.86 -6.66 -4.11
N THR A 25 -16.17 -6.46 -3.88
CA THR A 25 -17.21 -7.44 -4.23
C THR A 25 -17.14 -7.80 -5.70
N ARG A 26 -17.22 -6.81 -6.58
CA ARG A 26 -17.13 -7.03 -8.03
C ARG A 26 -15.81 -7.66 -8.46
N THR A 27 -14.73 -7.31 -7.78
CA THR A 27 -13.42 -7.90 -8.04
C THR A 27 -13.41 -9.40 -7.71
N LYS A 28 -13.96 -9.80 -6.56
CA LYS A 28 -14.09 -11.20 -6.16
C LYS A 28 -15.04 -11.98 -7.08
N GLU A 29 -16.04 -11.33 -7.64
CA GLU A 29 -16.96 -11.92 -8.63
C GLU A 29 -16.38 -11.97 -10.06
N GLY A 30 -15.15 -11.52 -10.26
CA GLY A 30 -14.47 -11.53 -11.56
C GLY A 30 -14.90 -10.39 -12.51
N THR A 31 -15.80 -9.50 -12.06
CA THR A 31 -16.32 -8.37 -12.84
C THR A 31 -15.71 -7.03 -12.46
N GLY A 32 -14.76 -7.02 -11.53
CA GLY A 32 -14.14 -5.82 -10.98
C GLY A 32 -12.76 -5.48 -11.55
N CYS A 33 -11.88 -4.99 -10.70
CA CYS A 33 -10.54 -4.55 -11.06
C CYS A 33 -9.53 -5.70 -10.94
N GLN A 34 -8.96 -6.15 -12.04
CA GLN A 34 -7.98 -7.25 -12.05
C GLN A 34 -6.69 -6.92 -11.29
N GLN A 35 -6.28 -5.66 -11.26
CA GLN A 35 -5.12 -5.23 -10.47
C GLN A 35 -5.40 -5.32 -8.96
N LEU A 36 -6.65 -5.01 -8.55
CA LEU A 36 -7.06 -5.23 -7.16
C LEU A 36 -7.12 -6.72 -6.82
N ALA A 37 -7.61 -7.56 -7.73
CA ALA A 37 -7.58 -9.02 -7.55
C ALA A 37 -6.15 -9.51 -7.34
N ASN A 38 -5.24 -9.13 -8.22
CA ASN A 38 -3.82 -9.48 -8.12
C ASN A 38 -3.20 -8.96 -6.80
N TYR A 39 -3.55 -7.75 -6.37
CA TYR A 39 -3.07 -7.25 -5.09
C TYR A 39 -3.58 -8.09 -3.91
N ILE A 40 -4.87 -8.44 -3.90
CA ILE A 40 -5.45 -9.27 -2.82
C ILE A 40 -4.76 -10.63 -2.70
N GLU A 41 -4.42 -11.23 -3.83
CA GLU A 41 -3.79 -12.56 -3.89
C GLU A 41 -2.30 -12.53 -3.51
N ASN A 42 -1.58 -11.47 -3.86
CA ASN A 42 -0.13 -11.40 -3.76
C ASN A 42 0.38 -10.28 -2.84
N ALA A 43 -0.48 -9.72 -1.98
CA ALA A 43 -0.16 -8.55 -1.16
C ALA A 43 1.05 -8.75 -0.22
N ALA A 44 1.35 -10.01 0.15
CA ALA A 44 2.47 -10.35 1.02
C ALA A 44 3.81 -10.46 0.27
N ASP A 45 3.81 -10.41 -1.07
CA ASP A 45 5.01 -10.56 -1.87
C ASP A 45 5.84 -9.28 -1.89
N ASP A 46 7.16 -9.46 -2.02
CA ASP A 46 8.08 -8.34 -2.20
C ASP A 46 7.75 -7.59 -3.49
N GLY A 47 7.79 -6.25 -3.42
CA GLY A 47 7.53 -5.40 -4.57
C GLY A 47 6.07 -4.97 -4.75
N MET A 48 5.13 -5.43 -3.92
CA MET A 48 3.72 -5.02 -3.99
C MET A 48 3.43 -3.61 -3.44
N GLU A 49 4.40 -2.94 -2.84
CA GLU A 49 4.21 -1.60 -2.26
C GLU A 49 3.69 -0.54 -3.27
N PRO A 50 4.16 -0.45 -4.52
CA PRO A 50 3.61 0.51 -5.47
C PRO A 50 2.13 0.25 -5.76
N LEU A 51 1.74 -1.02 -5.88
CA LEU A 51 0.34 -1.40 -6.12
C LEU A 51 -0.52 -1.18 -4.86
N TRP A 52 0.00 -1.47 -3.66
CA TRP A 52 -0.65 -1.12 -2.40
C TRP A 52 -0.96 0.38 -2.32
N ARG A 53 0.02 1.24 -2.63
CA ARG A 53 -0.18 2.69 -2.66
C ARG A 53 -1.25 3.11 -3.67
N ALA A 54 -1.28 2.47 -4.84
CA ALA A 54 -2.32 2.70 -5.82
C ALA A 54 -3.70 2.30 -5.28
N MET A 55 -3.84 1.15 -4.60
CA MET A 55 -5.10 0.73 -3.98
C MET A 55 -5.53 1.65 -2.84
N LEU A 56 -4.60 2.14 -2.01
CA LEU A 56 -4.90 3.18 -1.01
C LEU A 56 -5.45 4.46 -1.64
N SER A 57 -4.96 4.85 -2.83
CA SER A 57 -5.47 6.02 -3.54
C SER A 57 -6.93 5.87 -3.99
N LEU A 58 -7.37 4.64 -4.23
CA LEU A 58 -8.76 4.32 -4.56
C LEU A 58 -9.63 4.24 -3.29
N ALA A 59 -9.09 3.73 -2.19
CA ALA A 59 -9.82 3.62 -0.93
C ALA A 59 -10.08 5.00 -0.30
N LYS A 60 -9.09 5.88 -0.30
CA LYS A 60 -9.12 7.18 0.37
C LYS A 60 -10.40 8.01 0.11
N PRO A 61 -10.89 8.18 -1.12
CA PRO A 61 -12.09 8.98 -1.40
C PRO A 61 -13.42 8.23 -1.18
N CYS A 62 -13.40 6.95 -0.81
CA CYS A 62 -14.60 6.16 -0.57
C CYS A 62 -15.22 6.46 0.80
N ALA A 63 -16.52 6.26 0.94
CA ALA A 63 -17.23 6.47 2.21
C ALA A 63 -16.74 5.52 3.32
N ASP A 64 -16.30 4.32 2.94
CA ASP A 64 -15.69 3.31 3.80
C ASP A 64 -14.14 3.35 3.74
N GLY A 65 -13.56 4.45 3.30
CA GLY A 65 -12.15 4.58 2.94
C GLY A 65 -11.18 4.27 4.09
N GLU A 66 -11.52 4.64 5.33
CA GLU A 66 -10.68 4.34 6.49
C GLU A 66 -10.59 2.83 6.75
N LYS A 67 -11.75 2.16 6.79
CA LYS A 67 -11.82 0.70 6.95
C LYS A 67 -11.15 -0.03 5.80
N ALA A 68 -11.38 0.44 4.58
CA ALA A 68 -10.78 -0.11 3.37
C ALA A 68 -9.25 0.02 3.36
N SER A 69 -8.73 1.17 3.79
CA SER A 69 -7.29 1.40 3.88
C SER A 69 -6.63 0.51 4.93
N ALA A 70 -7.25 0.34 6.10
CA ALA A 70 -6.79 -0.57 7.14
C ALA A 70 -6.82 -2.03 6.65
N TRP A 71 -7.89 -2.44 5.96
CA TRP A 71 -8.02 -3.77 5.39
C TRP A 71 -6.95 -4.05 4.32
N LEU A 72 -6.79 -3.16 3.33
CA LEU A 72 -5.75 -3.29 2.29
C LEU A 72 -4.36 -3.45 2.89
N SER A 73 -4.12 -2.68 3.91
CA SER A 73 -2.83 -2.67 4.56
C SER A 73 -2.62 -3.89 5.45
N GLY A 74 -3.67 -4.46 6.03
CA GLY A 74 -3.61 -5.72 6.77
C GLY A 74 -3.24 -6.93 5.90
N LEU A 75 -3.37 -6.83 4.57
CA LEU A 75 -2.95 -7.86 3.63
C LEU A 75 -1.43 -7.84 3.37
N HIS A 76 -0.77 -6.74 3.65
CA HIS A 76 0.66 -6.50 3.42
C HIS A 76 1.36 -6.28 4.77
N PRO A 77 2.57 -6.83 5.01
CA PRO A 77 3.30 -6.58 6.27
C PRO A 77 3.72 -5.11 6.37
N TYR A 78 2.93 -4.30 7.06
CA TYR A 78 3.18 -2.87 7.24
C TYR A 78 2.68 -2.42 8.62
N ASP A 79 3.01 -1.18 9.00
CA ASP A 79 2.52 -0.54 10.21
C ASP A 79 1.49 0.58 9.92
N GLU A 80 0.71 0.94 10.92
CA GLU A 80 -0.34 1.95 10.81
C GLU A 80 0.22 3.35 10.54
N GLU A 81 1.36 3.69 11.11
CA GLU A 81 2.01 4.98 10.92
C GLU A 81 2.44 5.16 9.46
N ARG A 82 3.03 4.11 8.89
CA ARG A 82 3.39 4.09 7.47
C ARG A 82 2.17 4.25 6.57
N MET A 83 1.05 3.58 6.87
CA MET A 83 -0.20 3.75 6.12
C MET A 83 -0.69 5.19 6.17
N ARG A 84 -0.76 5.79 7.36
CA ARG A 84 -1.19 7.18 7.53
C ARG A 84 -0.30 8.15 6.76
N THR A 85 1.01 7.95 6.82
CA THR A 85 1.98 8.74 6.05
C THR A 85 1.70 8.64 4.55
N LYS A 86 1.51 7.43 4.03
CA LYS A 86 1.21 7.22 2.60
C LYS A 86 -0.14 7.80 2.18
N LEU A 87 -1.18 7.68 3.02
CA LEU A 87 -2.47 8.31 2.76
C LEU A 87 -2.37 9.83 2.68
N ASN A 88 -1.53 10.46 3.51
CA ASN A 88 -1.32 11.91 3.47
C ASN A 88 -0.61 12.36 2.19
N GLU A 89 0.33 11.57 1.68
CA GLU A 89 1.05 11.83 0.43
C GLU A 89 0.15 11.71 -0.82
N ILE A 90 -0.92 10.91 -0.76
CA ILE A 90 -1.82 10.68 -1.89
C ILE A 90 -2.68 11.90 -2.16
N LYS A 91 -2.51 12.49 -3.34
CA LYS A 91 -3.26 13.68 -3.79
C LYS A 91 -4.60 13.34 -4.45
N GLY A 92 -4.75 12.13 -4.98
CA GLY A 92 -5.97 11.70 -5.66
C GLY A 92 -5.90 10.25 -6.15
N PRO A 93 -7.00 9.72 -6.68
CA PRO A 93 -7.08 8.35 -7.14
C PRO A 93 -6.21 8.13 -8.38
N TYR A 94 -5.49 7.01 -8.43
CA TYR A 94 -4.73 6.61 -9.59
C TYR A 94 -5.67 6.21 -10.73
N SER A 95 -5.30 6.58 -11.96
CA SER A 95 -6.02 6.15 -13.16
C SER A 95 -5.72 4.68 -13.49
N CYS A 96 -6.62 4.04 -14.27
CA CYS A 96 -6.37 2.69 -14.77
C CYS A 96 -5.04 2.61 -15.52
N VAL A 97 -4.69 3.63 -16.32
CA VAL A 97 -3.42 3.69 -17.05
C VAL A 97 -2.23 3.76 -16.09
N SER A 98 -2.33 4.58 -15.04
CA SER A 98 -1.27 4.69 -14.03
C SER A 98 -1.07 3.39 -13.25
N ILE A 99 -2.15 2.68 -12.94
CA ILE A 99 -2.11 1.41 -12.24
C ILE A 99 -1.53 0.32 -13.14
N ASP A 100 -1.90 0.28 -14.44
CA ASP A 100 -1.34 -0.65 -15.41
C ASP A 100 0.17 -0.44 -15.59
N GLY A 101 0.63 0.80 -15.54
CA GLY A 101 2.06 1.12 -15.58
C GLY A 101 2.88 0.59 -14.39
N LEU A 102 2.24 0.34 -13.23
CA LEU A 102 2.89 -0.25 -12.05
C LEU A 102 3.03 -1.77 -12.16
N ASN A 103 2.06 -2.43 -12.81
CA ASN A 103 2.04 -3.87 -13.02
C ASN A 103 1.44 -4.17 -14.40
N PRO A 104 2.25 -4.10 -15.48
CA PRO A 104 1.78 -4.20 -16.84
C PRO A 104 1.19 -5.56 -17.19
N GLY A 105 0.18 -5.55 -18.09
CA GLY A 105 -0.34 -6.75 -18.73
C GLY A 105 -1.70 -7.21 -18.22
N LEU A 106 -2.06 -6.98 -16.97
CA LEU A 106 -3.35 -7.41 -16.41
C LEU A 106 -4.53 -6.57 -16.93
N CYS A 107 -4.30 -5.27 -17.16
CA CYS A 107 -5.36 -4.39 -17.62
C CYS A 107 -5.73 -4.58 -19.10
N GLN A 108 -4.89 -5.22 -19.89
CA GLN A 108 -5.17 -5.47 -21.32
C GLN A 108 -6.44 -6.31 -21.53
N ASN A 109 -6.71 -7.25 -20.66
CA ASN A 109 -7.89 -8.12 -20.70
C ASN A 109 -9.03 -7.62 -19.80
N CYS A 110 -8.88 -6.47 -19.16
CA CYS A 110 -9.89 -5.92 -18.27
C CYS A 110 -11.05 -5.31 -19.08
N PRO A 111 -12.32 -5.73 -18.86
CA PRO A 111 -13.47 -5.21 -19.60
C PRO A 111 -13.74 -3.72 -19.39
N HIS A 112 -13.13 -3.13 -18.36
CA HIS A 112 -13.29 -1.73 -17.98
C HIS A 112 -12.15 -0.83 -18.51
N PHE A 113 -11.02 -1.40 -18.90
CA PHE A 113 -9.86 -0.63 -19.36
C PHE A 113 -10.22 0.20 -20.60
N GLY A 114 -9.87 1.47 -20.57
CA GLY A 114 -10.25 2.43 -21.61
C GLY A 114 -11.71 2.94 -21.57
N LYS A 115 -12.59 2.32 -20.76
CA LYS A 115 -14.00 2.75 -20.60
C LYS A 115 -14.23 3.59 -19.35
N ILE A 116 -13.41 3.39 -18.31
CA ILE A 116 -13.45 4.16 -17.07
C ILE A 116 -12.07 4.79 -16.83
N THR A 117 -12.05 5.94 -16.16
CA THR A 117 -10.78 6.63 -15.83
C THR A 117 -10.05 5.92 -14.71
N ASN A 118 -10.79 5.43 -13.71
CA ASN A 118 -10.24 4.72 -12.57
C ASN A 118 -11.28 3.74 -11.99
N PRO A 119 -10.85 2.78 -11.16
CA PRO A 119 -11.74 1.75 -10.59
C PRO A 119 -12.81 2.27 -9.62
N LEU A 120 -12.77 3.54 -9.18
CA LEU A 120 -13.82 4.12 -8.34
C LEU A 120 -15.20 4.08 -8.99
N ALA A 121 -15.26 4.11 -10.32
CA ALA A 121 -16.51 3.95 -11.05
C ALA A 121 -17.25 2.64 -10.71
N LEU A 122 -16.50 1.60 -10.32
CA LEU A 122 -17.03 0.30 -9.92
C LEU A 122 -17.59 0.28 -8.48
N GLY A 123 -17.24 1.27 -7.68
CA GLY A 123 -17.67 1.39 -6.28
C GLY A 123 -18.98 2.17 -6.08
N ARG A 124 -19.51 2.75 -7.15
CA ARG A 124 -20.75 3.53 -7.07
C ARG A 124 -21.95 2.64 -6.72
N GLU A 125 -22.78 3.12 -5.81
CA GLU A 125 -24.06 2.46 -5.53
C GLU A 125 -24.92 2.44 -6.79
N THR A 126 -25.29 1.25 -7.21
CA THR A 126 -26.39 1.05 -8.16
C THR A 126 -27.61 0.61 -7.36
N LYS A 127 -28.81 1.02 -7.77
CA LYS A 127 -30.08 0.66 -7.11
C LYS A 127 -30.32 -0.86 -6.97
N LEU A 128 -29.44 -1.68 -7.55
CA LEU A 128 -29.45 -3.14 -7.50
C LEU A 128 -28.59 -3.71 -6.34
N ASP A 129 -27.74 -2.90 -5.70
CA ASP A 129 -26.80 -3.36 -4.67
C ASP A 129 -27.40 -3.35 -3.25
N THR A 130 -28.71 -3.22 -3.10
CA THR A 130 -29.42 -3.29 -1.80
C THR A 130 -29.50 -4.71 -1.25
N SER A 131 -28.95 -5.71 -1.94
CA SER A 131 -28.79 -7.05 -1.40
C SER A 131 -27.57 -7.08 -0.49
N GLU A 132 -27.83 -7.19 0.81
CA GLU A 132 -26.87 -7.27 1.92
C GLU A 132 -25.89 -8.46 1.79
N LYS A 133 -24.96 -8.39 0.84
CA LYS A 133 -23.72 -9.15 0.94
C LYS A 133 -22.69 -8.26 1.65
N GLU A 134 -22.79 -8.24 2.96
CA GLU A 134 -21.78 -7.61 3.82
C GLU A 134 -20.45 -8.31 3.62
N ILE A 135 -19.58 -7.73 2.79
CA ILE A 135 -18.19 -8.13 2.78
C ILE A 135 -17.58 -7.55 4.04
N ASP A 136 -17.21 -8.41 4.93
CA ASP A 136 -16.46 -8.07 6.13
C ASP A 136 -15.07 -7.57 5.72
N LEU A 137 -14.89 -6.24 5.79
CA LEU A 137 -13.61 -5.57 5.66
C LEU A 137 -12.86 -5.57 7.00
N THR A 138 -13.15 -6.51 7.90
CA THR A 138 -12.33 -6.70 9.09
C THR A 138 -10.94 -7.15 8.61
N PRO A 139 -9.87 -6.44 8.97
CA PRO A 139 -8.51 -6.88 8.66
C PRO A 139 -8.36 -8.31 9.18
N PRO A 140 -7.75 -9.22 8.41
CA PRO A 140 -7.45 -10.53 8.94
C PRO A 140 -6.68 -10.33 10.25
N PRO A 141 -6.96 -11.14 11.31
CA PRO A 141 -6.21 -11.04 12.55
C PRO A 141 -4.73 -11.08 12.14
N GLN A 142 -4.03 -10.00 12.44
CA GLN A 142 -2.60 -9.94 12.20
C GLN A 142 -2.03 -11.10 13.01
N ALA A 143 -1.78 -12.21 12.33
CA ALA A 143 -0.91 -13.20 12.88
C ALA A 143 0.36 -12.43 13.18
N THR A 144 0.67 -12.27 14.44
CA THR A 144 1.98 -11.86 14.95
C THR A 144 2.97 -12.96 14.58
N VAL A 145 3.01 -13.27 13.31
CA VAL A 145 4.09 -14.05 12.75
C VAL A 145 5.19 -13.02 12.59
N SER A 146 6.04 -12.97 13.60
CA SER A 146 7.41 -12.60 13.38
C SER A 146 7.91 -13.48 12.23
N ARG A 147 7.61 -13.08 10.99
CA ARG A 147 8.06 -13.73 9.75
C ARG A 147 9.52 -13.40 9.42
N PHE A 148 10.18 -12.74 10.33
CA PHE A 148 11.60 -12.95 10.41
C PHE A 148 11.78 -14.28 11.14
N PRO A 149 12.13 -15.39 10.45
CA PRO A 149 12.75 -16.48 11.16
C PRO A 149 13.83 -15.80 12.01
N PRO A 150 14.02 -16.19 13.30
CA PRO A 150 15.12 -15.65 14.08
C PRO A 150 16.30 -15.76 13.11
N SER A 151 16.84 -14.59 12.74
CA SER A 151 17.96 -14.54 11.77
C SER A 151 18.88 -15.67 12.22
N PRO A 152 19.19 -16.65 11.37
CA PRO A 152 20.13 -17.68 11.77
C PRO A 152 21.22 -16.87 12.38
N THR A 153 21.65 -17.22 13.60
CA THR A 153 22.72 -16.55 14.32
C THR A 153 23.94 -16.58 13.41
N THR A 154 23.88 -15.77 12.38
CA THR A 154 25.00 -15.47 11.51
C THR A 154 25.93 -14.77 12.45
N LYS A 155 26.92 -15.54 12.95
CA LYS A 155 28.08 -15.00 13.64
C LYS A 155 28.45 -13.77 12.81
N ARG A 156 28.27 -12.57 13.38
CA ARG A 156 28.62 -11.33 12.69
C ARG A 156 30.03 -11.53 12.14
N PRO A 157 30.26 -11.21 10.86
CA PRO A 157 31.58 -11.36 10.30
C PRO A 157 32.57 -10.61 11.19
N THR A 158 33.72 -11.20 11.48
CA THR A 158 34.74 -10.56 12.29
C THR A 158 35.11 -9.22 11.66
N PRO A 159 35.04 -8.10 12.41
CA PRO A 159 35.36 -6.80 11.82
C PRO A 159 36.80 -6.78 11.29
N PRO A 160 37.09 -6.02 10.24
CA PRO A 160 38.44 -5.84 9.74
C PRO A 160 39.33 -5.31 10.83
N LYS A 161 40.65 -5.56 10.70
CA LYS A 161 41.66 -5.10 11.67
C LYS A 161 41.57 -3.58 11.83
N GLY A 162 41.46 -3.10 13.08
CA GLY A 162 41.27 -1.68 13.41
C GLY A 162 39.79 -1.21 13.53
N TYR A 163 38.85 -2.14 13.48
CA TYR A 163 37.43 -1.85 13.70
C TYR A 163 36.82 -2.79 14.75
N ALA A 164 35.85 -2.29 15.53
CA ALA A 164 35.12 -3.05 16.51
C ALA A 164 33.62 -2.80 16.39
N TYR A 165 32.80 -3.76 16.82
CA TYR A 165 31.35 -3.55 16.98
C TYR A 165 31.05 -3.02 18.36
N GLY A 166 30.34 -1.90 18.45
CA GLY A 166 29.83 -1.38 19.71
C GLY A 166 28.60 -2.13 20.23
N ALA A 167 28.26 -1.92 21.48
CA ALA A 167 27.12 -2.53 22.14
C ALA A 167 25.76 -2.21 21.45
N ASN A 168 25.68 -1.07 20.76
CA ASN A 168 24.53 -0.62 19.97
C ASN A 168 24.50 -1.19 18.54
N GLY A 169 25.44 -2.06 18.17
CA GLY A 169 25.55 -2.63 16.84
C GLY A 169 26.25 -1.75 15.77
N GLY A 170 26.65 -0.52 16.14
CA GLY A 170 27.42 0.37 15.26
C GLY A 170 28.86 -0.11 15.07
N VAL A 171 29.49 0.34 13.98
CA VAL A 171 30.91 0.08 13.69
C VAL A 171 31.73 1.26 14.20
N TYR A 172 32.80 0.97 14.91
CA TYR A 172 33.72 1.95 15.48
C TYR A 172 35.13 1.69 14.96
N MET A 173 35.88 2.75 14.76
CA MET A 173 37.32 2.66 14.44
C MET A 173 38.10 2.68 15.75
N GLU A 174 39.05 1.74 15.91
CA GLU A 174 39.99 1.70 17.03
C GLU A 174 41.20 2.56 16.72
N LYS A 175 41.38 3.67 17.43
CA LYS A 175 42.57 4.50 17.40
C LYS A 175 43.44 4.24 18.61
N SER A 176 44.67 3.85 18.40
CA SER A 176 45.67 3.73 19.47
C SER A 176 46.35 5.09 19.66
N GLU A 177 46.22 5.66 20.85
CA GLU A 177 47.02 6.84 21.25
C GLU A 177 48.05 6.40 22.29
N THR A 178 49.30 6.70 22.04
CA THR A 178 50.39 6.43 22.98
C THR A 178 50.78 7.76 23.65
N ASP A 179 50.74 7.77 24.96
CA ASP A 179 51.15 8.94 25.74
C ASP A 179 52.67 9.10 25.75
N THR A 180 53.13 10.24 26.27
CA THR A 180 54.57 10.58 26.38
C THR A 180 55.35 9.65 27.35
N GLN A 181 54.63 8.78 28.07
CA GLN A 181 55.19 7.80 29.03
C GLN A 181 55.18 6.37 28.44
N GLY A 182 54.76 6.19 27.16
CA GLY A 182 54.74 4.90 26.49
C GLY A 182 53.52 4.01 26.76
N ASN A 183 52.48 4.50 27.44
CA ASN A 183 51.26 3.76 27.65
C ASN A 183 50.33 3.93 26.44
N SER A 184 49.88 2.82 25.88
CA SER A 184 48.93 2.83 24.74
C SER A 184 47.52 2.65 25.24
N THR A 185 46.65 3.60 24.92
CA THR A 185 45.20 3.52 25.14
C THR A 185 44.47 3.40 23.78
N VAL A 186 43.50 2.48 23.71
CA VAL A 186 42.68 2.30 22.52
C VAL A 186 41.36 3.08 22.72
N LYS A 187 41.11 4.03 21.83
CA LYS A 187 39.90 4.84 21.84
C LYS A 187 38.99 4.40 20.69
N GLN A 188 37.71 4.15 20.98
CA GLN A 188 36.72 3.84 19.94
C GLN A 188 36.06 5.15 19.47
N VAL A 189 36.16 5.40 18.16
CA VAL A 189 35.55 6.59 17.50
C VAL A 189 34.45 6.12 16.59
N PRO A 190 33.19 6.62 16.73
CA PRO A 190 32.11 6.29 15.81
C PRO A 190 32.44 6.78 14.39
N LEU A 191 32.01 6.00 13.39
CA LEU A 191 32.11 6.34 11.97
C LEU A 191 30.92 7.17 11.52
#